data_fea03406faa93d79f9961b326a17a61b
#
_entry.id   fea03406faa93d79f9961b326a17a61b
#
_cell.length_a   1.000
_cell.length_b   1.000
_cell.length_c   1.000
_cell.angle_alpha   90.00
_cell.angle_beta   90.00
_cell.angle_gamma   90.00
#
_symmetry.space_group_name_H-M   'P 1'
#
loop_
_entity.id
_entity.type
_entity.pdbx_description
1 polymer ?
#
loop_
_entity_poly.entity_id
_entity_poly.type
_entity_poly.pdbx_seq_one_letter_code
_entity_poly.pdbx_strand_id
1 'polypeptide(L)'
;MWHPKLQKQDKNKAEMSKVVINSFEDFQQYLGQELGVSDYVELSQERINLFADATLDHQWIHVDTEKAKAESPFGQTIAHGYLTLSMLPYLWNQIVEVNNLERMMNYGMDRMKFAQPVLSGQHIRMKTKLEEIANLRGAIKTTIKFTIEIQESGKKALEGLATFIYYFKQD
;
A
#
# COMPACT_ATOMS: atom_id res chain seq x y z
N MET A 1 -13.65 7.99 23.47
CA MET A 1 -14.84 8.05 22.57
C MET A 1 -14.35 8.38 21.17
N TRP A 2 -14.34 7.38 20.32
CA TRP A 2 -13.88 7.51 18.94
C TRP A 2 -15.01 8.09 18.08
N HIS A 3 -14.77 9.24 17.43
CA HIS A 3 -15.75 9.89 16.55
C HIS A 3 -15.35 9.66 15.09
N PRO A 4 -16.11 8.90 14.29
CA PRO A 4 -15.88 8.82 12.86
C PRO A 4 -16.65 9.97 12.17
N LYS A 5 -15.97 11.06 11.85
CA LYS A 5 -16.41 11.94 10.76
C LYS A 5 -15.77 11.42 9.47
N LEU A 6 -16.36 10.39 8.89
CA LEU A 6 -16.05 9.97 7.53
C LEU A 6 -16.66 10.99 6.55
N GLN A 7 -15.79 11.56 5.76
CA GLN A 7 -16.05 12.52 4.70
C GLN A 7 -17.07 11.99 3.68
N LYS A 8 -17.92 12.88 3.19
CA LYS A 8 -18.72 12.66 1.98
C LYS A 8 -17.76 12.49 0.80
N GLN A 9 -17.56 11.26 0.36
CA GLN A 9 -16.88 10.98 -0.89
C GLN A 9 -17.76 11.37 -2.07
N ASP A 10 -17.16 12.05 -3.04
CA ASP A 10 -17.78 12.41 -4.32
C ASP A 10 -18.28 11.15 -5.05
N LYS A 11 -19.58 11.11 -5.30
CA LYS A 11 -20.30 10.00 -5.95
C LYS A 11 -20.11 9.96 -7.48
N ASN A 12 -18.97 10.36 -8.01
CA ASN A 12 -18.75 10.36 -9.47
C ASN A 12 -17.36 9.85 -9.87
N LYS A 13 -16.93 8.71 -9.29
CA LYS A 13 -15.77 7.98 -9.74
C LYS A 13 -16.26 6.63 -10.28
N ALA A 14 -15.99 6.33 -11.54
CA ALA A 14 -16.22 4.99 -12.08
C ALA A 14 -15.48 4.02 -11.14
N GLU A 15 -16.21 3.20 -10.38
CA GLU A 15 -15.62 2.12 -9.59
C GLU A 15 -14.86 1.22 -10.57
N MET A 16 -13.54 1.29 -10.51
CA MET A 16 -12.72 0.29 -11.18
C MET A 16 -13.04 -1.05 -10.51
N SER A 17 -13.64 -1.97 -11.26
CA SER A 17 -13.97 -3.29 -10.76
C SER A 17 -12.70 -3.97 -10.26
N LYS A 18 -12.70 -4.39 -8.99
CA LYS A 18 -11.60 -5.16 -8.42
C LYS A 18 -11.45 -6.49 -9.15
N VAL A 19 -10.23 -6.97 -9.21
CA VAL A 19 -9.97 -8.37 -9.55
C VAL A 19 -10.52 -9.24 -8.44
N VAL A 20 -11.45 -10.14 -8.76
CA VAL A 20 -12.05 -11.06 -7.79
C VAL A 20 -11.36 -12.41 -7.88
N ILE A 21 -10.88 -12.91 -6.76
CA ILE A 21 -10.15 -14.18 -6.64
C ILE A 21 -10.89 -15.07 -5.64
N ASN A 22 -11.26 -16.26 -6.07
CA ASN A 22 -11.95 -17.26 -5.23
C ASN A 22 -11.09 -18.51 -4.98
N SER A 23 -10.06 -18.74 -5.81
CA SER A 23 -9.27 -19.98 -5.82
C SER A 23 -7.84 -19.77 -6.32
N PHE A 24 -7.04 -20.84 -6.27
CA PHE A 24 -5.71 -20.88 -6.90
C PHE A 24 -5.79 -20.68 -8.41
N GLU A 25 -6.75 -21.29 -9.05
CA GLU A 25 -6.97 -21.23 -10.50
C GLU A 25 -7.29 -19.82 -10.96
N ASP A 26 -8.04 -19.06 -10.14
CA ASP A 26 -8.32 -17.64 -10.42
C ASP A 26 -7.02 -16.82 -10.38
N PHE A 27 -6.20 -17.00 -9.34
CA PHE A 27 -4.89 -16.33 -9.29
C PHE A 27 -4.02 -16.72 -10.50
N GLN A 28 -4.01 -17.99 -10.88
CA GLN A 28 -3.17 -18.49 -11.96
C GLN A 28 -3.46 -17.80 -13.30
N GLN A 29 -4.71 -17.41 -13.54
CA GLN A 29 -5.11 -16.70 -14.77
C GLN A 29 -4.42 -15.33 -14.90
N TYR A 30 -4.03 -14.72 -13.78
CA TYR A 30 -3.36 -13.41 -13.76
C TYR A 30 -1.84 -13.50 -13.71
N LEU A 31 -1.25 -14.70 -13.77
CA LEU A 31 0.20 -14.84 -13.72
C LEU A 31 0.88 -14.05 -14.86
N GLY A 32 1.81 -13.20 -14.51
CA GLY A 32 2.51 -12.32 -15.43
C GLY A 32 1.71 -11.08 -15.90
N GLN A 33 0.50 -10.87 -15.37
CA GLN A 33 -0.37 -9.77 -15.76
C GLN A 33 -0.45 -8.67 -14.69
N GLU A 34 -0.75 -7.45 -15.12
CA GLU A 34 -1.12 -6.36 -14.22
C GLU A 34 -2.48 -6.67 -13.59
N LEU A 35 -2.56 -6.53 -12.27
CA LEU A 35 -3.80 -6.72 -11.51
C LEU A 35 -4.64 -5.44 -11.41
N GLY A 36 -3.99 -4.29 -11.53
CA GLY A 36 -4.65 -3.00 -11.50
C GLY A 36 -3.90 -1.94 -10.71
N VAL A 37 -4.64 -0.87 -10.44
CA VAL A 37 -4.14 0.33 -9.76
C VAL A 37 -5.13 0.73 -8.66
N SER A 38 -4.62 1.09 -7.48
CA SER A 38 -5.46 1.59 -6.40
C SER A 38 -5.91 3.02 -6.64
N ASP A 39 -6.88 3.48 -5.87
CA ASP A 39 -7.15 4.89 -5.71
C ASP A 39 -5.98 5.60 -5.03
N TYR A 40 -5.94 6.92 -5.19
CA TYR A 40 -5.00 7.76 -4.45
C TYR A 40 -5.44 7.91 -2.99
N VAL A 41 -4.47 7.93 -2.08
CA VAL A 41 -4.67 8.18 -0.65
C VAL A 41 -3.66 9.20 -0.16
N GLU A 42 -4.14 10.18 0.60
CA GLU A 42 -3.30 11.21 1.21
C GLU A 42 -2.47 10.64 2.37
N LEU A 43 -1.19 10.99 2.43
CA LEU A 43 -0.34 10.85 3.61
C LEU A 43 -0.28 12.18 4.36
N SER A 44 -1.34 12.45 5.14
CA SER A 44 -1.46 13.67 5.93
C SER A 44 -0.44 13.71 7.08
N GLN A 45 -0.15 14.92 7.59
CA GLN A 45 0.70 15.09 8.77
C GLN A 45 0.14 14.34 9.99
N GLU A 46 -1.18 14.31 10.16
CA GLU A 46 -1.81 13.55 11.24
C GLU A 46 -1.46 12.05 11.15
N ARG A 47 -1.54 11.46 9.96
CA ARG A 47 -1.19 10.06 9.74
C ARG A 47 0.30 9.80 10.02
N ILE A 48 1.17 10.73 9.63
CA ILE A 48 2.62 10.65 9.90
C ILE A 48 2.87 10.68 11.41
N ASN A 49 2.21 11.58 12.14
CA ASN A 49 2.34 11.68 13.60
C ASN A 49 1.85 10.40 14.30
N LEU A 50 0.70 9.85 13.89
CA LEU A 50 0.18 8.58 14.44
C LEU A 50 1.15 7.42 14.18
N PHE A 51 1.81 7.39 13.03
CA PHE A 51 2.82 6.37 12.74
C PHE A 51 4.07 6.56 13.59
N ALA A 52 4.53 7.80 13.78
CA ALA A 52 5.64 8.15 14.67
C ALA A 52 5.37 7.67 16.11
N ASP A 53 4.17 7.92 16.62
CA ASP A 53 3.75 7.48 17.95
C ASP A 53 3.71 5.95 18.08
N ALA A 54 3.20 5.26 17.04
CA ALA A 54 3.08 3.81 17.05
C ALA A 54 4.45 3.10 16.97
N THR A 55 5.43 3.70 16.30
CA THR A 55 6.77 3.13 16.06
C THR A 55 7.87 3.73 16.92
N LEU A 56 7.57 4.81 17.68
CA LEU A 56 8.50 5.60 18.47
C LEU A 56 9.59 6.28 17.62
N ASP A 57 9.36 6.45 16.32
CA ASP A 57 10.25 7.15 15.42
C ASP A 57 9.80 8.60 15.25
N HIS A 58 10.21 9.44 16.19
CA HIS A 58 9.90 10.87 16.22
C HIS A 58 11.03 11.74 15.64
N GLN A 59 11.72 11.24 14.61
CA GLN A 59 12.72 12.05 13.93
C GLN A 59 12.08 13.37 13.43
N TRP A 60 12.75 14.51 13.70
CA TRP A 60 12.20 15.84 13.43
C TRP A 60 11.72 16.06 12.01
N ILE A 61 12.39 15.43 11.02
CA ILE A 61 12.03 15.53 9.60
C ILE A 61 10.62 15.00 9.29
N HIS A 62 10.05 14.20 10.19
CA HIS A 62 8.70 13.65 10.06
C HIS A 62 7.66 14.45 10.85
N VAL A 63 8.01 14.94 12.05
CA VAL A 63 6.99 15.42 13.00
C VAL A 63 7.10 16.92 13.34
N ASP A 64 8.27 17.55 13.14
CA ASP A 64 8.47 18.97 13.46
C ASP A 64 8.31 19.82 12.20
N THR A 65 7.09 20.30 11.97
CA THR A 65 6.72 21.07 10.77
C THR A 65 7.47 22.39 10.66
N GLU A 66 7.73 23.08 11.79
CA GLU A 66 8.42 24.37 11.79
C GLU A 66 9.90 24.20 11.47
N LYS A 67 10.54 23.23 12.13
CA LYS A 67 11.92 22.90 11.84
C LYS A 67 12.08 22.36 10.40
N ALA A 68 11.17 21.50 9.94
CA ALA A 68 11.24 20.97 8.60
C ALA A 68 11.06 22.06 7.53
N LYS A 69 10.24 23.07 7.79
CA LYS A 69 10.10 24.23 6.90
C LYS A 69 11.39 25.05 6.79
N ALA A 70 12.13 25.17 7.89
CA ALA A 70 13.35 25.97 7.95
C ALA A 70 14.60 25.21 7.45
N GLU A 71 14.73 23.92 7.80
CA GLU A 71 15.98 23.18 7.69
C GLU A 71 15.92 21.98 6.74
N SER A 72 14.69 21.46 6.40
CA SER A 72 14.57 20.34 5.52
C SER A 72 14.91 20.71 4.07
N PRO A 73 15.65 19.87 3.32
CA PRO A 73 15.88 20.11 1.90
C PRO A 73 14.60 20.07 1.05
N PHE A 74 13.48 19.63 1.65
CA PHE A 74 12.17 19.57 1.01
C PHE A 74 11.26 20.75 1.38
N GLY A 75 11.65 21.61 2.32
CA GLY A 75 10.87 22.75 2.80
C GLY A 75 9.62 22.36 3.61
N GLN A 76 9.47 21.09 3.95
CA GLN A 76 8.39 20.55 4.79
C GLN A 76 8.73 19.15 5.28
N THR A 77 7.85 18.58 6.13
CA THR A 77 8.00 17.21 6.62
C THR A 77 7.77 16.18 5.53
N ILE A 78 8.34 15.01 5.72
CA ILE A 78 8.17 13.84 4.85
C ILE A 78 7.57 12.68 5.63
N ALA A 79 6.81 11.82 4.95
CA ALA A 79 6.34 10.56 5.52
C ALA A 79 7.53 9.62 5.76
N HIS A 80 7.44 8.81 6.83
CA HIS A 80 8.37 7.69 7.02
C HIS A 80 8.29 6.76 5.80
N GLY A 81 9.41 6.30 5.32
CA GLY A 81 9.43 5.29 4.26
C GLY A 81 8.64 4.04 4.65
N TYR A 82 8.75 3.61 5.91
CA TYR A 82 7.99 2.49 6.45
C TYR A 82 6.49 2.76 6.58
N LEU A 83 6.04 4.00 6.79
CA LEU A 83 4.62 4.35 6.69
C LEU A 83 4.13 4.12 5.25
N THR A 84 4.87 4.63 4.26
CA THR A 84 4.54 4.44 2.83
C THR A 84 4.45 2.95 2.49
N LEU A 85 5.37 2.12 2.99
CA LEU A 85 5.35 0.68 2.83
C LEU A 85 4.13 0.04 3.53
N SER A 86 3.83 0.47 4.75
CA SER A 86 2.72 -0.08 5.55
C SER A 86 1.34 0.20 4.95
N MET A 87 1.25 1.11 3.97
CA MET A 87 0.03 1.32 3.19
C MET A 87 -0.26 0.21 2.18
N LEU A 88 0.72 -0.68 1.90
CA LEU A 88 0.60 -1.70 0.87
C LEU A 88 -0.63 -2.62 1.04
N PRO A 89 -0.96 -3.18 2.22
CA PRO A 89 -2.16 -4.01 2.37
C PRO A 89 -3.47 -3.23 2.13
N TYR A 90 -3.54 -1.98 2.56
CA TYR A 90 -4.70 -1.12 2.31
C TYR A 90 -4.90 -0.87 0.81
N LEU A 91 -3.83 -0.52 0.10
CA LEU A 91 -3.86 -0.26 -1.34
C LEU A 91 -4.12 -1.55 -2.13
N TRP A 92 -3.59 -2.70 -1.68
CA TRP A 92 -3.87 -4.01 -2.25
C TRP A 92 -5.36 -4.36 -2.22
N ASN A 93 -6.00 -4.16 -1.09
CA ASN A 93 -7.44 -4.45 -0.91
C ASN A 93 -8.36 -3.56 -1.77
N GLN A 94 -7.83 -2.49 -2.37
CA GLN A 94 -8.58 -1.71 -3.35
C GLN A 94 -8.50 -2.29 -4.76
N ILE A 95 -7.46 -3.09 -5.06
CA ILE A 95 -7.21 -3.67 -6.38
C ILE A 95 -7.79 -5.09 -6.47
N VAL A 96 -7.59 -5.88 -5.42
CA VAL A 96 -7.95 -7.30 -5.41
C VAL A 96 -8.88 -7.59 -4.25
N GLU A 97 -9.93 -8.36 -4.54
CA GLU A 97 -10.84 -8.95 -3.57
C GLU A 97 -10.64 -10.46 -3.55
N VAL A 98 -10.22 -11.00 -2.41
CA VAL A 98 -10.02 -12.43 -2.24
C VAL A 98 -11.16 -12.99 -1.39
N ASN A 99 -12.03 -13.78 -2.01
CA ASN A 99 -13.15 -14.46 -1.36
C ASN A 99 -12.71 -15.78 -0.72
N ASN A 100 -13.58 -16.35 0.13
CA ASN A 100 -13.35 -17.62 0.83
C ASN A 100 -12.04 -17.66 1.63
N LEU A 101 -11.50 -16.50 1.95
CA LEU A 101 -10.26 -16.37 2.67
C LEU A 101 -10.45 -16.71 4.15
N GLU A 102 -9.64 -17.61 4.69
CA GLU A 102 -9.50 -17.82 6.13
C GLU A 102 -8.55 -16.75 6.70
N ARG A 103 -7.35 -16.63 6.12
CA ARG A 103 -6.35 -15.64 6.49
C ARG A 103 -5.34 -15.38 5.37
N MET A 104 -4.79 -14.19 5.38
CA MET A 104 -3.65 -13.78 4.55
C MET A 104 -2.48 -13.40 5.46
N MET A 105 -1.27 -13.77 5.07
CA MET A 105 -0.06 -13.43 5.80
C MET A 105 0.92 -12.68 4.91
N ASN A 106 1.49 -11.60 5.42
CA ASN A 106 2.66 -10.98 4.84
C ASN A 106 3.85 -11.91 5.11
N TYR A 107 4.43 -12.48 4.06
CA TYR A 107 5.49 -13.48 4.20
C TYR A 107 6.89 -12.91 4.00
N GLY A 108 7.04 -11.99 3.07
CA GLY A 108 8.34 -11.40 2.81
C GLY A 108 8.31 -10.25 1.81
N MET A 109 9.43 -9.57 1.75
CA MET A 109 9.68 -8.46 0.82
C MET A 109 11.06 -8.64 0.20
N ASP A 110 11.16 -8.41 -1.12
CA ASP A 110 12.41 -8.48 -1.86
C ASP A 110 12.58 -7.27 -2.77
N ARG A 111 13.83 -6.96 -3.10
CA ARG A 111 14.22 -5.92 -4.07
C ARG A 111 13.57 -4.55 -3.78
N MET A 112 13.38 -4.25 -2.50
CA MET A 112 12.77 -3.01 -2.06
C MET A 112 13.67 -1.81 -2.30
N LYS A 113 13.10 -0.76 -2.87
CA LYS A 113 13.79 0.52 -3.09
C LYS A 113 12.87 1.69 -2.75
N PHE A 114 13.27 2.47 -1.75
CA PHE A 114 12.72 3.79 -1.50
C PHE A 114 13.35 4.77 -2.51
N ALA A 115 12.55 5.24 -3.47
CA ALA A 115 13.07 6.02 -4.59
C ALA A 115 12.95 7.52 -4.37
N GLN A 116 11.79 7.99 -3.86
CA GLN A 116 11.53 9.39 -3.54
C GLN A 116 10.82 9.51 -2.20
N PRO A 117 11.12 10.50 -1.37
CA PRO A 117 10.32 10.79 -0.19
C PRO A 117 8.93 11.25 -0.61
N VAL A 118 7.93 10.88 0.19
CA VAL A 118 6.57 11.39 0.08
C VAL A 118 6.44 12.55 1.06
N LEU A 119 6.12 13.73 0.57
CA LEU A 119 5.95 14.91 1.40
C LEU A 119 4.60 14.84 2.13
N SER A 120 4.52 15.44 3.32
CA SER A 120 3.26 15.55 4.05
C SER A 120 2.16 16.18 3.20
N GLY A 121 0.98 15.56 3.16
CA GLY A 121 -0.16 15.99 2.34
C GLY A 121 -0.14 15.48 0.90
N GLN A 122 0.93 14.84 0.43
CA GLN A 122 0.93 14.21 -0.88
C GLN A 122 0.10 12.93 -0.93
N HIS A 123 -0.37 12.61 -2.14
CA HIS A 123 -1.21 11.44 -2.41
C HIS A 123 -0.40 10.34 -3.09
N ILE A 124 -0.61 9.12 -2.62
CA ILE A 124 0.03 7.93 -3.17
C ILE A 124 -1.00 6.94 -3.69
N ARG A 125 -0.63 6.16 -4.69
CA ARG A 125 -1.37 4.98 -5.17
C ARG A 125 -0.41 3.84 -5.49
N MET A 126 -0.93 2.64 -5.60
CA MET A 126 -0.16 1.45 -5.94
C MET A 126 -0.59 0.87 -7.28
N LYS A 127 0.40 0.46 -8.09
CA LYS A 127 0.24 -0.42 -9.26
C LYS A 127 0.80 -1.79 -8.91
N THR A 128 0.14 -2.85 -9.36
CA THR A 128 0.56 -4.21 -9.06
C THR A 128 0.52 -5.13 -10.27
N LYS A 129 1.44 -6.11 -10.26
CA LYS A 129 1.51 -7.21 -11.21
C LYS A 129 1.77 -8.51 -10.45
N LEU A 130 1.10 -9.60 -10.83
CA LEU A 130 1.39 -10.93 -10.28
C LEU A 130 2.61 -11.53 -11.00
N GLU A 131 3.71 -11.70 -10.27
CA GLU A 131 4.97 -12.24 -10.82
C GLU A 131 5.09 -13.74 -10.64
N GLU A 132 4.68 -14.26 -9.47
CA GLU A 132 4.81 -15.68 -9.15
C GLU A 132 3.60 -16.18 -8.36
N ILE A 133 3.29 -17.46 -8.55
CA ILE A 133 2.28 -18.18 -7.78
C ILE A 133 2.74 -19.62 -7.55
N ALA A 134 2.50 -20.15 -6.35
CA ALA A 134 2.76 -21.54 -6.01
C ALA A 134 1.69 -22.09 -5.07
N ASN A 135 1.24 -23.32 -5.34
CA ASN A 135 0.36 -24.07 -4.45
C ASN A 135 1.22 -24.86 -3.44
N LEU A 136 1.04 -24.57 -2.15
CA LEU A 136 1.78 -25.18 -1.04
C LEU A 136 0.96 -26.26 -0.31
N ARG A 137 0.04 -26.95 -1.00
CA ARG A 137 -0.83 -27.99 -0.41
C ARG A 137 -1.65 -27.47 0.77
N GLY A 138 -2.58 -26.56 0.50
CA GLY A 138 -3.47 -25.94 1.48
C GLY A 138 -3.19 -24.46 1.73
N ALA A 139 -2.16 -23.91 1.11
CA ALA A 139 -1.89 -22.48 1.07
C ALA A 139 -1.42 -22.05 -0.32
N ILE A 140 -1.70 -20.82 -0.69
CA ILE A 140 -1.24 -20.23 -1.95
C ILE A 140 -0.21 -19.15 -1.64
N LYS A 141 0.99 -19.33 -2.17
CA LYS A 141 2.04 -18.32 -2.12
C LYS A 141 1.99 -17.48 -3.40
N THR A 142 1.89 -16.17 -3.28
CA THR A 142 1.97 -15.24 -4.41
C THR A 142 3.11 -14.25 -4.20
N THR A 143 3.81 -13.90 -5.27
CA THR A 143 4.75 -12.77 -5.29
C THR A 143 4.18 -11.71 -6.23
N ILE A 144 3.91 -10.53 -5.70
CA ILE A 144 3.48 -9.38 -6.48
C ILE A 144 4.63 -8.38 -6.63
N LYS A 145 4.81 -7.89 -7.85
CA LYS A 145 5.58 -6.67 -8.08
C LYS A 145 4.67 -5.49 -7.81
N PHE A 146 5.14 -4.53 -7.01
CA PHE A 146 4.38 -3.32 -6.73
C PHE A 146 5.22 -2.07 -6.98
N THR A 147 4.53 -0.99 -7.33
CA THR A 147 5.09 0.35 -7.43
C THR A 147 4.13 1.32 -6.77
N ILE A 148 4.60 2.08 -5.80
CA ILE A 148 3.85 3.19 -5.19
C ILE A 148 4.28 4.48 -5.87
N GLU A 149 3.31 5.21 -6.44
CA GLU A 149 3.50 6.47 -7.16
C GLU A 149 2.95 7.64 -6.36
N ILE A 150 3.60 8.80 -6.51
CA ILE A 150 3.16 10.09 -5.93
C ILE A 150 2.38 10.84 -7.01
N GLN A 151 1.14 11.26 -6.70
CA GLN A 151 0.24 11.93 -7.63
C GLN A 151 0.83 13.23 -8.17
N GLU A 152 1.31 14.07 -7.28
CA GLU A 152 1.75 15.44 -7.57
C GLU A 152 2.99 15.51 -8.46
N SER A 153 3.83 14.49 -8.40
CA SER A 153 5.08 14.44 -9.19
C SER A 153 5.09 13.38 -10.29
N GLY A 154 4.17 12.40 -10.24
CA GLY A 154 4.19 11.22 -11.10
C GLY A 154 5.38 10.28 -10.87
N LYS A 155 6.20 10.56 -9.84
CA LYS A 155 7.41 9.79 -9.55
C LYS A 155 7.10 8.60 -8.64
N LYS A 156 7.97 7.59 -8.71
CA LYS A 156 7.91 6.45 -7.78
C LYS A 156 8.39 6.86 -6.40
N ALA A 157 7.59 6.57 -5.37
CA ALA A 157 8.01 6.66 -3.98
C ALA A 157 8.73 5.39 -3.53
N LEU A 158 8.17 4.24 -3.92
CA LEU A 158 8.59 2.92 -3.46
C LEU A 158 8.30 1.87 -4.54
N GLU A 159 9.17 0.90 -4.71
CA GLU A 159 8.94 -0.27 -5.53
C GLU A 159 9.58 -1.51 -4.92
N GLY A 160 9.07 -2.70 -5.26
CA GLY A 160 9.63 -3.97 -4.79
C GLY A 160 8.76 -5.16 -5.14
N LEU A 161 9.11 -6.29 -4.53
CA LEU A 161 8.33 -7.53 -4.56
C LEU A 161 7.77 -7.79 -3.17
N ALA A 162 6.47 -8.07 -3.08
CA ALA A 162 5.83 -8.50 -1.85
C ALA A 162 5.30 -9.92 -2.00
N THR A 163 5.60 -10.76 -1.03
CA THR A 163 5.13 -12.14 -1.00
C THR A 163 4.06 -12.30 0.05
N PHE A 164 2.91 -12.82 -0.36
CA PHE A 164 1.78 -13.16 0.51
C PHE A 164 1.54 -14.65 0.51
N ILE A 165 1.01 -15.16 1.64
CA ILE A 165 0.47 -16.52 1.74
C ILE A 165 -1.01 -16.40 2.08
N TYR A 166 -1.84 -17.05 1.25
CA TYR A 166 -3.29 -17.12 1.40
C TYR A 166 -3.70 -18.50 1.86
N TYR A 167 -4.54 -18.57 2.88
CA TYR A 167 -5.20 -19.78 3.34
C TYR A 167 -6.69 -19.62 3.05
N PHE A 168 -7.22 -20.51 2.22
CA PHE A 168 -8.64 -20.54 1.90
C PHE A 168 -9.38 -21.44 2.88
N LYS A 169 -10.65 -21.11 3.14
CA LYS A 169 -11.53 -21.99 3.91
C LYS A 169 -11.62 -23.33 3.18
N GLN A 170 -11.52 -24.40 3.95
CA GLN A 170 -11.81 -25.74 3.43
C GLN A 170 -13.32 -25.98 3.58
N ASP A 171 -13.94 -26.56 2.55
CA ASP A 171 -15.35 -26.99 2.57
C ASP A 171 -15.53 -28.18 3.55
#